data_d88b67c3bfe914cc26be2f56f497c22f
#
_entry.id   d88b67c3bfe914cc26be2f56f497c22f
#
_cell.length_a   1.000
_cell.length_b   1.000
_cell.length_c   1.000
_cell.angle_alpha   90.00
_cell.angle_beta   90.00
_cell.angle_gamma   90.00
#
_symmetry.space_group_name_H-M   'P 1'
#
loop_
_entity.id
_entity.type
_entity.pdbx_description
1 polymer ?
#
loop_
_entity_poly.entity_id
_entity_poly.type
_entity_poly.pdbx_seq_one_letter_code
_entity_poly.pdbx_strand_id
1 'polypeptide(L)'
;MEFAVQSNVIRHLSKEQYQTLRELCQLSNNLYNVALYNIRQYFFSQKLFLTYESNYHECKDNENYVLLQAGVAQQTLKVADRSFKSFFSLLKKCKTGDYRYNDVKIPHYRKKGGYFNLILSTNAISVKDGYFKLPISREYRKLHPDMEDILIPYPERLNDAELKEVRICPHDNGRYFKIQYVYHWYQEKTLVNPDNIMAIDLGVSNLATCVSNVETPFIMDGRKLKSINRYWNKEKARLQSIAMKQGMRTTHQISKITIKRNNCVNDIIKKTARYIINNCIEHQIGTLIIGYNKDFKRYVNIGKINNQNFVQIPLSNLRQQLQFLCWTYNIEYIEQEESYTSKSSFLDNDILPEYKAEQQYLGKFSGKRIHRGLYQSKNGTLINADVNGSANIGRKCKQNFCIEELSSGLLASPKRIRVV
;
A
#
# COMPACT_ATOMS: atom_id res chain seq x y z
N MET A 1 -11.63 3.69 9.69
CA MET A 1 -10.26 4.29 9.65
C MET A 1 -10.39 5.73 10.03
N GLU A 2 -9.50 6.22 10.89
CA GLU A 2 -9.63 7.59 11.42
C GLU A 2 -8.57 8.55 10.86
N PHE A 3 -7.61 8.04 10.08
CA PHE A 3 -6.49 8.85 9.61
C PHE A 3 -6.21 8.66 8.12
N ALA A 4 -5.95 9.78 7.45
CA ALA A 4 -5.43 9.81 6.09
C ALA A 4 -3.98 10.33 6.09
N VAL A 5 -3.26 10.06 4.99
CA VAL A 5 -1.88 10.50 4.82
C VAL A 5 -1.72 11.19 3.47
N GLN A 6 -1.28 12.44 3.49
CA GLN A 6 -0.78 13.12 2.32
C GLN A 6 0.74 13.05 2.27
N SER A 7 1.30 12.64 1.14
CA SER A 7 2.75 12.51 0.96
C SER A 7 3.24 13.34 -0.23
N ASN A 8 4.14 14.27 0.03
CA ASN A 8 4.75 15.13 -0.97
C ASN A 8 6.28 14.95 -0.99
N VAL A 9 6.91 15.07 -2.16
CA VAL A 9 8.37 15.12 -2.27
C VAL A 9 8.84 16.52 -1.86
N ILE A 10 9.80 16.61 -0.95
CA ILE A 10 10.44 17.88 -0.60
C ILE A 10 11.36 18.26 -1.76
N ARG A 11 11.16 19.46 -2.30
CA ARG A 11 11.90 20.01 -3.45
C ARG A 11 12.54 21.34 -3.09
N HIS A 12 13.47 21.78 -3.91
CA HIS A 12 14.10 23.10 -3.81
C HIS A 12 14.86 23.36 -2.49
N LEU A 13 15.41 22.28 -1.89
CA LEU A 13 16.33 22.41 -0.76
C LEU A 13 17.68 22.99 -1.24
N SER A 14 18.25 23.91 -0.47
CA SER A 14 19.66 24.27 -0.64
C SER A 14 20.55 23.08 -0.33
N LYS A 15 21.85 23.16 -0.71
CA LYS A 15 22.81 22.10 -0.37
C LYS A 15 22.93 21.90 1.14
N GLU A 16 22.90 22.98 1.88
CA GLU A 16 22.99 22.99 3.34
C GLU A 16 21.74 22.41 3.99
N GLN A 17 20.54 22.86 3.57
CA GLN A 17 19.27 22.29 4.04
C GLN A 17 19.17 20.79 3.75
N TYR A 18 19.63 20.36 2.59
CA TYR A 18 19.68 18.93 2.24
C TYR A 18 20.64 18.14 3.15
N GLN A 19 21.84 18.68 3.44
CA GLN A 19 22.80 18.05 4.36
C GLN A 19 22.22 17.97 5.78
N THR A 20 21.64 19.06 6.28
CA THR A 20 20.95 19.10 7.58
C THR A 20 19.90 18.02 7.71
N LEU A 21 19.03 17.85 6.70
CA LEU A 21 18.02 16.78 6.73
C LEU A 21 18.65 15.38 6.78
N ARG A 22 19.75 15.17 6.08
CA ARG A 22 20.50 13.90 6.13
C ARG A 22 21.04 13.64 7.53
N GLU A 23 21.69 14.62 8.13
CA GLU A 23 22.28 14.52 9.47
C GLU A 23 21.21 14.25 10.51
N LEU A 24 20.12 15.00 10.54
CA LEU A 24 19.03 14.78 11.46
C LEU A 24 18.41 13.37 11.29
N CYS A 25 18.22 12.91 10.06
CA CYS A 25 17.75 11.56 9.81
C CYS A 25 18.76 10.48 10.21
N GLN A 26 20.05 10.78 10.16
CA GLN A 26 21.12 9.89 10.64
C GLN A 26 21.16 9.85 12.17
N LEU A 27 21.05 10.99 12.86
CA LEU A 27 20.91 11.08 14.31
C LEU A 27 19.70 10.28 14.80
N SER A 28 18.54 10.40 14.12
CA SER A 28 17.35 9.61 14.43
C SER A 28 17.59 8.09 14.24
N ASN A 29 18.33 7.69 13.21
CA ASN A 29 18.71 6.29 12.99
C ASN A 29 19.63 5.76 14.11
N ASN A 30 20.61 6.57 14.52
CA ASN A 30 21.53 6.22 15.60
C ASN A 30 20.80 6.10 16.94
N LEU A 31 19.96 7.10 17.26
CA LEU A 31 19.15 7.10 18.48
C LEU A 31 18.21 5.89 18.56
N TYR A 32 17.58 5.51 17.43
CA TYR A 32 16.79 4.28 17.39
C TYR A 32 17.62 3.04 17.77
N ASN A 33 18.85 2.95 17.27
CA ASN A 33 19.73 1.83 17.57
C ASN A 33 20.20 1.84 19.04
N VAL A 34 20.47 3.02 19.60
CA VAL A 34 20.80 3.17 21.04
C VAL A 34 19.61 2.69 21.88
N ALA A 35 18.41 3.20 21.61
CA ALA A 35 17.21 2.80 22.33
C ALA A 35 16.93 1.29 22.22
N LEU A 36 17.09 0.73 21.02
CA LEU A 36 16.91 -0.70 20.79
C LEU A 36 17.98 -1.53 21.50
N TYR A 37 19.22 -1.04 21.57
CA TYR A 37 20.31 -1.69 22.31
C TYR A 37 19.95 -1.80 23.79
N ASN A 38 19.54 -0.71 24.43
CA ASN A 38 19.15 -0.72 25.85
C ASN A 38 18.01 -1.72 26.11
N ILE A 39 16.95 -1.72 25.29
CA ILE A 39 15.84 -2.66 25.43
C ILE A 39 16.33 -4.11 25.28
N ARG A 40 17.19 -4.39 24.31
CA ARG A 40 17.71 -5.74 24.06
C ARG A 40 18.61 -6.21 25.19
N GLN A 41 19.55 -5.37 25.70
CA GLN A 41 20.43 -5.70 26.79
C GLN A 41 19.64 -5.99 28.07
N TYR A 42 18.67 -5.14 28.39
CA TYR A 42 17.78 -5.35 29.54
C TYR A 42 16.98 -6.65 29.41
N PHE A 43 16.43 -6.92 28.24
CA PHE A 43 15.68 -8.15 27.97
C PHE A 43 16.56 -9.40 28.08
N PHE A 44 17.78 -9.37 27.57
CA PHE A 44 18.67 -10.54 27.66
C PHE A 44 19.20 -10.78 29.09
N SER A 45 19.47 -9.71 29.82
CA SER A 45 19.99 -9.82 31.21
C SER A 45 18.89 -10.13 32.23
N GLN A 46 17.78 -9.39 32.18
CA GLN A 46 16.73 -9.46 33.20
C GLN A 46 15.52 -10.32 32.79
N LYS A 47 15.42 -10.73 31.51
CA LYS A 47 14.23 -11.39 30.94
C LYS A 47 12.94 -10.56 31.03
N LEU A 48 13.09 -9.26 31.30
CA LEU A 48 12.00 -8.28 31.41
C LEU A 48 12.03 -7.28 30.26
N PHE A 49 10.92 -6.59 30.06
CA PHE A 49 10.81 -5.52 29.09
C PHE A 49 11.19 -4.17 29.71
N LEU A 50 12.16 -3.48 29.10
CA LEU A 50 12.50 -2.11 29.47
C LEU A 50 11.43 -1.16 28.91
N THR A 51 10.70 -0.45 29.78
CA THR A 51 9.64 0.45 29.38
C THR A 51 10.18 1.69 28.66
N TYR A 52 9.29 2.39 27.90
CA TYR A 52 9.66 3.66 27.27
C TYR A 52 10.22 4.68 28.29
N GLU A 53 9.57 4.80 29.44
CA GLU A 53 9.94 5.78 30.48
C GLU A 53 11.35 5.51 31.01
N SER A 54 11.66 4.25 31.34
CA SER A 54 13.00 3.86 31.80
C SER A 54 14.04 4.07 30.70
N ASN A 55 13.74 3.66 29.45
CA ASN A 55 14.65 3.84 28.34
C ASN A 55 14.86 5.32 27.96
N TYR A 56 13.87 6.18 28.20
CA TYR A 56 14.01 7.62 28.05
C TYR A 56 15.08 8.18 29.00
N HIS A 57 15.09 7.78 30.27
CA HIS A 57 16.11 8.21 31.23
C HIS A 57 17.53 7.77 30.86
N GLU A 58 17.66 6.58 30.24
CA GLU A 58 18.94 6.10 29.71
C GLU A 58 19.43 6.85 28.46
N CYS A 59 18.49 7.40 27.68
CA CYS A 59 18.80 8.01 26.37
C CYS A 59 18.84 9.55 26.37
N LYS A 60 18.24 10.22 27.37
CA LYS A 60 18.03 11.70 27.34
C LYS A 60 19.31 12.51 27.20
N ASP A 61 20.42 12.01 27.74
CA ASP A 61 21.74 12.66 27.73
C ASP A 61 22.64 12.16 26.58
N ASN A 62 22.14 11.25 25.75
CA ASN A 62 22.85 10.76 24.56
C ASN A 62 22.97 11.88 23.51
N GLU A 63 24.13 12.02 22.89
CA GLU A 63 24.40 13.05 21.86
C GLU A 63 23.35 13.08 20.75
N ASN A 64 22.93 11.90 20.25
CA ASN A 64 21.92 11.81 19.20
C ASN A 64 20.54 12.26 19.67
N TYR A 65 20.25 12.15 20.97
CA TYR A 65 19.01 12.67 21.57
C TYR A 65 19.04 14.19 21.68
N VAL A 66 20.13 14.73 22.24
CA VAL A 66 20.31 16.16 22.51
C VAL A 66 20.30 17.00 21.22
N LEU A 67 20.92 16.49 20.16
CA LEU A 67 20.97 17.16 18.85
C LEU A 67 19.65 17.11 18.07
N LEU A 68 18.75 16.19 18.40
CA LEU A 68 17.42 16.16 17.82
C LEU A 68 16.46 17.07 18.58
N GLN A 69 15.45 17.59 17.89
CA GLN A 69 14.32 18.24 18.57
C GLN A 69 13.66 17.23 19.52
N ALA A 70 13.40 17.63 20.76
CA ALA A 70 12.97 16.72 21.83
C ALA A 70 11.78 15.81 21.48
N GLY A 71 10.76 16.37 20.80
CA GLY A 71 9.61 15.58 20.34
C GLY A 71 9.99 14.53 19.29
N VAL A 72 10.92 14.83 18.38
CA VAL A 72 11.44 13.88 17.37
C VAL A 72 12.22 12.76 18.07
N ALA A 73 13.09 13.12 19.02
CA ALA A 73 13.87 12.15 19.81
C ALA A 73 12.93 11.21 20.57
N GLN A 74 11.94 11.74 21.31
CA GLN A 74 10.95 10.94 22.02
C GLN A 74 10.15 10.01 21.09
N GLN A 75 9.70 10.50 19.92
CA GLN A 75 9.00 9.64 18.95
C GLN A 75 9.91 8.53 18.43
N THR A 76 11.20 8.79 18.24
CA THR A 76 12.17 7.77 17.85
C THR A 76 12.29 6.65 18.89
N LEU A 77 12.36 7.00 20.18
CA LEU A 77 12.34 6.03 21.30
C LEU A 77 11.03 5.23 21.32
N LYS A 78 9.87 5.90 21.14
CA LYS A 78 8.56 5.25 21.09
C LYS A 78 8.44 4.25 19.92
N VAL A 79 9.16 4.47 18.81
CA VAL A 79 9.18 3.48 17.72
C VAL A 79 9.95 2.22 18.13
N ALA A 80 11.08 2.35 18.84
CA ALA A 80 11.81 1.20 19.35
C ALA A 80 10.97 0.40 20.38
N ASP A 81 10.30 1.09 21.29
CA ASP A 81 9.37 0.51 22.25
C ASP A 81 8.22 -0.27 21.55
N ARG A 82 7.55 0.36 20.59
CA ARG A 82 6.47 -0.28 19.81
C ARG A 82 6.96 -1.52 19.06
N SER A 83 8.18 -1.49 18.57
CA SER A 83 8.77 -2.65 17.85
C SER A 83 8.89 -3.86 18.75
N PHE A 84 9.32 -3.68 20.01
CA PHE A 84 9.38 -4.76 20.98
C PHE A 84 8.00 -5.21 21.48
N LYS A 85 7.07 -4.27 21.71
CA LYS A 85 5.68 -4.61 22.03
C LYS A 85 5.02 -5.47 20.95
N SER A 86 5.28 -5.15 19.69
CA SER A 86 4.82 -5.95 18.56
C SER A 86 5.44 -7.35 18.55
N PHE A 87 6.74 -7.47 18.84
CA PHE A 87 7.42 -8.75 18.97
C PHE A 87 6.78 -9.62 20.07
N PHE A 88 6.53 -9.08 21.25
CA PHE A 88 5.86 -9.82 22.33
C PHE A 88 4.41 -10.21 21.99
N SER A 89 3.69 -9.32 21.28
CA SER A 89 2.34 -9.65 20.81
C SER A 89 2.35 -10.83 19.83
N LEU A 90 3.34 -10.90 18.92
CA LEU A 90 3.51 -12.02 18.01
C LEU A 90 3.89 -13.32 18.76
N LEU A 91 4.75 -13.25 19.77
CA LEU A 91 5.07 -14.41 20.62
C LEU A 91 3.83 -14.96 21.34
N LYS A 92 2.92 -14.08 21.81
CA LYS A 92 1.65 -14.54 22.39
C LYS A 92 0.82 -15.30 21.35
N LYS A 93 0.75 -14.81 20.11
CA LYS A 93 0.04 -15.47 19.01
C LYS A 93 0.69 -16.81 18.59
N CYS A 94 1.99 -16.98 18.80
CA CYS A 94 2.63 -18.29 18.61
C CYS A 94 2.13 -19.32 19.64
N LYS A 95 1.84 -18.89 20.89
CA LYS A 95 1.29 -19.78 21.92
C LYS A 95 -0.12 -20.25 21.59
N THR A 96 -0.91 -19.45 20.87
CA THR A 96 -2.27 -19.80 20.40
C THR A 96 -2.28 -20.56 19.08
N GLY A 97 -1.14 -20.79 18.44
CA GLY A 97 -1.03 -21.48 17.16
C GLY A 97 -1.24 -20.60 15.91
N ASP A 98 -1.53 -19.30 16.09
CA ASP A 98 -1.79 -18.38 14.98
C ASP A 98 -0.52 -18.05 14.17
N TYR A 99 0.65 -18.18 14.80
CA TYR A 99 1.97 -17.92 14.19
C TYR A 99 2.98 -19.01 14.54
N ARG A 100 3.95 -19.24 13.65
CA ARG A 100 5.09 -20.14 13.93
C ARG A 100 6.21 -19.36 14.63
N TYR A 101 6.81 -19.92 15.67
CA TYR A 101 7.95 -19.31 16.39
C TYR A 101 9.12 -18.96 15.46
N ASN A 102 9.39 -19.77 14.42
CA ASN A 102 10.47 -19.53 13.46
C ASN A 102 10.25 -18.28 12.61
N ASP A 103 9.02 -17.81 12.45
CA ASP A 103 8.67 -16.63 11.65
C ASP A 103 8.77 -15.34 12.48
N VAL A 104 8.78 -15.44 13.81
CA VAL A 104 8.85 -14.29 14.72
C VAL A 104 10.31 -13.98 15.06
N LYS A 105 10.78 -12.81 14.65
CA LYS A 105 12.16 -12.37 14.89
C LYS A 105 12.18 -11.21 15.88
N ILE A 106 13.17 -11.22 16.77
CA ILE A 106 13.44 -10.07 17.64
C ILE A 106 13.78 -8.85 16.78
N PRO A 107 13.34 -7.62 17.13
CA PRO A 107 13.66 -6.42 16.36
C PRO A 107 15.16 -6.28 16.12
N HIS A 108 15.53 -6.06 14.86
CA HIS A 108 16.91 -5.91 14.42
C HIS A 108 17.36 -4.44 14.42
N TYR A 109 18.67 -4.24 14.64
CA TYR A 109 19.27 -2.92 14.46
C TYR A 109 19.12 -2.43 13.03
N ARG A 110 18.96 -1.14 12.90
CA ARG A 110 19.03 -0.47 11.61
C ARG A 110 20.47 -0.39 11.12
N LYS A 111 20.65 -0.29 9.81
CA LYS A 111 21.99 -0.21 9.20
C LYS A 111 22.79 0.96 9.81
N LYS A 112 24.04 0.73 10.19
CA LYS A 112 24.99 1.76 10.61
C LYS A 112 25.20 2.76 9.46
N GLY A 113 25.14 4.07 9.75
CA GLY A 113 25.19 5.13 8.74
C GLY A 113 23.94 5.22 7.85
N GLY A 114 22.85 4.52 8.24
CA GLY A 114 21.54 4.63 7.59
C GLY A 114 20.78 5.87 8.03
N TYR A 115 19.55 6.00 7.55
CA TYR A 115 18.66 7.13 7.82
C TYR A 115 17.33 6.64 8.37
N PHE A 116 16.78 7.37 9.33
CA PHE A 116 15.45 7.10 9.86
C PHE A 116 14.55 8.32 9.77
N ASN A 117 13.23 8.09 9.87
CA ASN A 117 12.25 9.16 9.78
C ASN A 117 12.38 10.14 10.95
N LEU A 118 12.14 11.43 10.67
CA LEU A 118 11.86 12.42 11.71
C LEU A 118 10.33 12.44 11.89
N ILE A 119 9.88 12.13 13.09
CA ILE A 119 8.46 12.05 13.43
C ILE A 119 8.14 13.18 14.40
N LEU A 120 7.24 14.06 14.00
CA LEU A 120 6.80 15.22 14.78
C LEU A 120 5.35 15.02 15.21
N SER A 121 5.10 15.07 16.50
CA SER A 121 3.75 15.11 17.07
C SER A 121 3.13 16.49 16.91
N THR A 122 1.83 16.60 17.15
CA THR A 122 1.02 17.83 16.99
C THR A 122 1.68 19.06 17.64
N ASN A 123 2.23 18.92 18.85
CA ASN A 123 2.85 20.03 19.59
C ASN A 123 4.14 20.58 18.94
N ALA A 124 4.74 19.86 18.01
CA ALA A 124 5.97 20.27 17.30
C ALA A 124 5.66 20.76 15.87
N ILE A 125 4.39 20.83 15.49
CA ILE A 125 3.98 21.24 14.14
C ILE A 125 3.69 22.74 14.14
N SER A 126 4.42 23.49 13.32
CA SER A 126 4.18 24.90 13.08
C SER A 126 4.00 25.15 11.59
N VAL A 127 2.82 25.64 11.21
CA VAL A 127 2.49 26.07 9.85
C VAL A 127 2.19 27.56 9.90
N LYS A 128 2.94 28.33 9.11
CA LYS A 128 2.76 29.78 9.00
C LYS A 128 2.99 30.21 7.56
N ASP A 129 2.19 31.14 7.06
CA ASP A 129 2.30 31.75 5.74
C ASP A 129 2.40 30.71 4.58
N GLY A 130 1.65 29.61 4.70
CA GLY A 130 1.66 28.52 3.70
C GLY A 130 2.88 27.60 3.76
N TYR A 131 3.68 27.67 4.83
CA TYR A 131 4.87 26.83 4.99
C TYR A 131 4.85 26.09 6.33
N PHE A 132 5.24 24.82 6.28
CA PHE A 132 5.63 24.06 7.47
C PHE A 132 7.11 24.34 7.77
N LYS A 133 7.40 24.83 8.98
CA LYS A 133 8.75 25.03 9.47
C LYS A 133 9.24 23.81 10.22
N LEU A 134 10.37 23.22 9.80
CA LEU A 134 10.98 22.09 10.52
C LEU A 134 11.61 22.59 11.84
N PRO A 135 11.15 22.12 13.00
CA PRO A 135 11.78 22.51 14.27
C PRO A 135 13.12 21.82 14.43
N ILE A 136 14.12 22.60 14.80
CA ILE A 136 15.50 22.18 15.06
C ILE A 136 15.84 22.42 16.53
N SER A 137 16.61 21.50 17.16
CA SER A 137 17.03 21.66 18.55
C SER A 137 17.95 22.88 18.74
N ARG A 138 17.97 23.44 19.95
CA ARG A 138 18.87 24.55 20.28
C ARG A 138 20.33 24.13 20.19
N GLU A 139 20.66 22.93 20.64
CA GLU A 139 22.02 22.41 20.62
C GLU A 139 22.53 22.18 19.19
N TYR A 140 21.69 21.70 18.29
CA TYR A 140 22.05 21.58 16.89
C TYR A 140 22.30 22.96 16.26
N ARG A 141 21.48 23.96 16.57
CA ARG A 141 21.67 25.35 16.09
C ARG A 141 22.95 25.98 16.63
N LYS A 142 23.36 25.69 17.88
CA LYS A 142 24.65 26.17 18.42
C LYS A 142 25.85 25.65 17.61
N LEU A 143 25.76 24.39 17.14
CA LEU A 143 26.81 23.78 16.31
C LEU A 143 26.80 24.31 14.86
N HIS A 144 25.65 24.84 14.41
CA HIS A 144 25.45 25.34 13.04
C HIS A 144 24.80 26.73 13.07
N PRO A 145 25.52 27.80 13.52
CA PRO A 145 24.95 29.13 13.75
C PRO A 145 24.40 29.78 12.48
N ASP A 146 25.02 29.53 11.34
CA ASP A 146 24.65 30.11 10.04
C ASP A 146 23.54 29.30 9.32
N MET A 147 22.98 28.28 9.96
CA MET A 147 21.99 27.41 9.34
C MET A 147 20.68 28.14 9.06
N GLU A 148 20.22 28.08 7.81
CA GLU A 148 18.91 28.56 7.40
C GLU A 148 17.76 27.69 7.91
N ASP A 149 16.60 28.30 8.12
CA ASP A 149 15.38 27.56 8.41
C ASP A 149 14.95 26.68 7.24
N ILE A 150 14.48 25.49 7.54
CA ILE A 150 13.93 24.58 6.53
C ILE A 150 12.42 24.80 6.46
N LEU A 151 11.98 25.53 5.43
CA LEU A 151 10.60 25.85 5.15
C LEU A 151 10.10 24.94 4.01
N ILE A 152 9.04 24.18 4.25
CA ILE A 152 8.47 23.25 3.28
C ILE A 152 7.07 23.73 2.91
N PRO A 153 6.75 23.93 1.60
CA PRO A 153 5.40 24.33 1.19
C PRO A 153 4.33 23.42 1.76
N TYR A 154 3.36 24.03 2.44
CA TYR A 154 2.24 23.32 3.06
C TYR A 154 1.09 23.21 2.07
N PRO A 155 0.46 22.03 1.92
CA PRO A 155 -0.62 21.87 0.96
C PRO A 155 -1.90 22.60 1.40
N GLU A 156 -2.41 23.53 0.60
CA GLU A 156 -3.62 24.31 0.90
C GLU A 156 -4.81 23.46 1.31
N ARG A 157 -5.00 22.30 0.67
CA ARG A 157 -6.09 21.37 1.01
C ARG A 157 -6.06 20.84 2.45
N LEU A 158 -4.99 21.05 3.19
CA LEU A 158 -4.83 20.65 4.58
C LEU A 158 -5.01 21.82 5.56
N ASN A 159 -5.36 23.03 5.09
CA ASN A 159 -5.51 24.19 5.96
C ASN A 159 -6.53 23.97 7.08
N ASP A 160 -7.64 23.28 6.78
CA ASP A 160 -8.69 22.96 7.73
C ASP A 160 -8.56 21.54 8.31
N ALA A 161 -7.47 20.83 8.02
CA ALA A 161 -7.27 19.46 8.46
C ALA A 161 -6.67 19.41 9.88
N GLU A 162 -7.26 18.61 10.74
CA GLU A 162 -6.69 18.31 12.06
C GLU A 162 -5.47 17.40 11.91
N LEU A 163 -4.27 18.01 11.95
CA LEU A 163 -3.02 17.28 11.88
C LEU A 163 -2.76 16.47 13.16
N LYS A 164 -2.35 15.22 12.98
CA LYS A 164 -1.95 14.32 14.08
C LYS A 164 -0.45 14.16 14.19
N GLU A 165 0.22 14.10 13.04
CA GLU A 165 1.65 13.83 12.96
C GLU A 165 2.21 14.31 11.62
N VAL A 166 3.44 14.81 11.63
CA VAL A 166 4.21 15.09 10.41
C VAL A 166 5.46 14.21 10.42
N ARG A 167 5.74 13.57 9.28
CA ARG A 167 6.93 12.73 9.13
C ARG A 167 7.79 13.23 7.98
N ILE A 168 9.09 13.38 8.21
CA ILE A 168 10.06 13.51 7.12
C ILE A 168 10.71 12.14 6.91
N CYS A 169 10.49 11.59 5.72
CA CYS A 169 10.90 10.24 5.38
C CYS A 169 12.05 10.27 4.38
N PRO A 170 13.26 9.83 4.76
CA PRO A 170 14.38 9.67 3.84
C PRO A 170 14.12 8.50 2.90
N HIS A 171 14.34 8.72 1.62
CA HIS A 171 14.20 7.71 0.57
C HIS A 171 15.52 7.52 -0.18
N ASP A 172 15.69 6.31 -0.77
CA ASP A 172 16.84 5.95 -1.57
C ASP A 172 18.18 6.28 -0.89
N ASN A 173 18.30 5.82 0.36
CA ASN A 173 19.48 6.09 1.21
C ASN A 173 19.74 7.58 1.44
N GLY A 174 18.70 8.37 1.69
CA GLY A 174 18.77 9.80 1.97
C GLY A 174 19.06 10.66 0.73
N ARG A 175 18.84 10.14 -0.48
CA ARG A 175 19.01 10.91 -1.73
C ARG A 175 17.90 11.91 -1.97
N TYR A 176 16.70 11.67 -1.43
CA TYR A 176 15.60 12.62 -1.41
C TYR A 176 14.69 12.35 -0.21
N PHE A 177 13.87 13.32 0.09
CA PHE A 177 12.96 13.26 1.24
C PHE A 177 11.51 13.42 0.79
N LYS A 178 10.61 12.74 1.50
CA LYS A 178 9.18 13.01 1.43
C LYS A 178 8.71 13.52 2.77
N ILE A 179 7.81 14.49 2.74
CA ILE A 179 7.03 14.88 3.90
C ILE A 179 5.68 14.19 3.84
N GLN A 180 5.23 13.65 4.96
CA GLN A 180 3.94 13.01 5.14
C GLN A 180 3.18 13.73 6.23
N TYR A 181 2.00 14.21 5.90
CA TYR A 181 1.05 14.79 6.82
C TYR A 181 0.02 13.73 7.16
N VAL A 182 -0.07 13.33 8.42
CA VAL A 182 -1.10 12.43 8.96
C VAL A 182 -2.16 13.29 9.61
N TYR A 183 -3.40 13.13 9.20
CA TYR A 183 -4.51 13.96 9.65
C TYR A 183 -5.78 13.16 9.83
N HIS A 184 -6.70 13.67 10.62
CA HIS A 184 -8.01 13.06 10.78
C HIS A 184 -8.79 13.13 9.48
N TRP A 185 -9.44 12.01 9.15
CA TRP A 185 -10.30 11.88 7.99
C TRP A 185 -11.70 11.45 8.43
N TYR A 186 -12.68 12.19 8.00
CA TYR A 186 -14.07 11.93 8.34
C TYR A 186 -14.79 11.26 7.19
N GLN A 187 -15.79 10.43 7.52
CA GLN A 187 -16.67 9.83 6.52
C GLN A 187 -17.56 10.91 5.90
N GLU A 188 -17.77 10.79 4.59
CA GLU A 188 -18.75 11.60 3.87
C GLU A 188 -20.11 10.89 3.92
N LYS A 189 -21.17 11.65 4.16
CA LYS A 189 -22.54 11.12 4.08
C LYS A 189 -22.92 10.98 2.60
N THR A 190 -22.70 9.78 2.07
CA THR A 190 -23.04 9.44 0.67
C THR A 190 -24.30 8.59 0.67
N LEU A 191 -25.25 8.92 -0.20
CA LEU A 191 -26.43 8.10 -0.41
C LEU A 191 -26.03 6.90 -1.27
N VAL A 192 -26.05 5.72 -0.68
CA VAL A 192 -25.80 4.44 -1.33
C VAL A 192 -26.88 3.42 -0.94
N ASN A 193 -27.16 2.50 -1.84
CA ASN A 193 -28.10 1.41 -1.60
C ASN A 193 -27.31 0.11 -1.37
N PRO A 194 -27.42 -0.56 -0.22
CA PRO A 194 -26.71 -1.81 0.05
C PRO A 194 -27.02 -2.95 -0.93
N ASP A 195 -28.20 -2.93 -1.56
CA ASP A 195 -28.64 -3.94 -2.54
C ASP A 195 -28.05 -3.69 -3.93
N ASN A 196 -27.50 -2.49 -4.20
CA ASN A 196 -26.71 -2.20 -5.37
C ASN A 196 -25.28 -2.69 -5.13
N ILE A 197 -24.89 -3.72 -5.86
CA ILE A 197 -23.65 -4.47 -5.62
C ILE A 197 -22.75 -4.36 -6.85
N MET A 198 -21.45 -4.15 -6.60
CA MET A 198 -20.42 -4.30 -7.61
C MET A 198 -19.40 -5.36 -7.18
N ALA A 199 -19.16 -6.33 -8.06
CA ALA A 199 -18.10 -7.33 -7.89
C ALA A 199 -16.90 -6.98 -8.78
N ILE A 200 -15.70 -7.28 -8.30
CA ILE A 200 -14.43 -6.98 -8.99
C ILE A 200 -13.53 -8.20 -9.02
N ASP A 201 -13.10 -8.59 -10.22
CA ASP A 201 -11.97 -9.51 -10.45
C ASP A 201 -10.72 -8.69 -10.77
N LEU A 202 -9.63 -8.92 -10.01
CA LEU A 202 -8.35 -8.22 -10.14
C LEU A 202 -7.36 -9.03 -10.98
N GLY A 203 -6.84 -8.40 -12.03
CA GLY A 203 -5.93 -9.05 -12.97
C GLY A 203 -4.71 -8.21 -13.36
N VAL A 204 -3.98 -8.70 -14.35
CA VAL A 204 -2.74 -8.07 -14.85
C VAL A 204 -2.99 -7.26 -16.14
N SER A 205 -3.68 -7.85 -17.11
CA SER A 205 -4.01 -7.19 -18.40
C SER A 205 -5.30 -6.40 -18.30
N ASN A 206 -6.26 -6.95 -17.61
CA ASN A 206 -7.44 -6.30 -17.10
C ASN A 206 -7.16 -6.05 -15.62
N LEU A 207 -6.87 -4.79 -15.25
CA LEU A 207 -6.44 -4.44 -13.88
C LEU A 207 -7.56 -4.68 -12.87
N ALA A 208 -8.79 -4.36 -13.27
CA ALA A 208 -10.01 -4.69 -12.55
C ALA A 208 -11.13 -4.89 -13.57
N THR A 209 -11.86 -5.98 -13.47
CA THR A 209 -13.10 -6.21 -14.21
C THR A 209 -14.25 -6.02 -13.25
N CYS A 210 -15.06 -5.02 -13.49
CA CYS A 210 -16.15 -4.60 -12.63
C CYS A 210 -17.49 -5.03 -13.23
N VAL A 211 -18.29 -5.71 -12.43
CA VAL A 211 -19.63 -6.20 -12.79
C VAL A 211 -20.60 -5.81 -11.69
N SER A 212 -21.70 -5.19 -12.03
CA SER A 212 -22.71 -4.69 -11.11
C SER A 212 -24.09 -5.21 -11.49
N ASN A 213 -25.01 -5.22 -10.54
CA ASN A 213 -26.44 -5.53 -10.79
C ASN A 213 -27.24 -4.31 -11.27
N VAL A 214 -26.61 -3.11 -11.35
CA VAL A 214 -27.30 -1.86 -11.71
C VAL A 214 -26.65 -1.13 -12.89
N GLU A 215 -25.47 -1.59 -13.37
CA GLU A 215 -24.75 -0.97 -14.47
C GLU A 215 -24.06 -2.00 -15.37
N THR A 216 -23.77 -1.57 -16.63
CA THR A 216 -23.05 -2.38 -17.61
C THR A 216 -21.61 -2.69 -17.18
N PRO A 217 -21.11 -3.92 -17.42
CA PRO A 217 -19.76 -4.30 -17.07
C PRO A 217 -18.71 -3.42 -17.74
N PHE A 218 -17.65 -3.10 -16.99
CA PHE A 218 -16.50 -2.40 -17.54
C PHE A 218 -15.17 -2.98 -17.05
N ILE A 219 -14.12 -2.73 -17.81
CA ILE A 219 -12.76 -3.22 -17.53
C ILE A 219 -11.81 -2.04 -17.42
N MET A 220 -11.10 -1.96 -16.29
CA MET A 220 -9.96 -1.05 -16.11
C MET A 220 -8.73 -1.64 -16.81
N ASP A 221 -8.19 -0.95 -17.81
CA ASP A 221 -7.10 -1.46 -18.66
C ASP A 221 -5.75 -1.44 -17.93
N GLY A 222 -5.15 -2.63 -17.72
CA GLY A 222 -3.84 -2.80 -17.08
C GLY A 222 -2.64 -2.79 -18.05
N ARG A 223 -2.86 -2.73 -19.38
CA ARG A 223 -1.77 -2.83 -20.37
C ARG A 223 -0.73 -1.73 -20.24
N LYS A 224 -1.14 -0.50 -19.86
CA LYS A 224 -0.23 0.61 -19.62
C LYS A 224 0.74 0.31 -18.46
N LEU A 225 0.26 -0.30 -17.37
CA LEU A 225 1.12 -0.75 -16.26
C LEU A 225 2.15 -1.79 -16.71
N LYS A 226 1.74 -2.74 -17.54
CA LYS A 226 2.65 -3.73 -18.12
C LYS A 226 3.73 -3.08 -18.99
N SER A 227 3.35 -2.12 -19.83
CA SER A 227 4.28 -1.37 -20.68
C SER A 227 5.30 -0.58 -19.86
N ILE A 228 4.86 0.14 -18.82
CA ILE A 228 5.74 0.89 -17.90
C ILE A 228 6.73 -0.07 -17.22
N ASN A 229 6.25 -1.21 -16.71
CA ASN A 229 7.10 -2.21 -16.05
C ASN A 229 8.10 -2.84 -17.04
N ARG A 230 7.68 -3.17 -18.26
CA ARG A 230 8.54 -3.73 -19.30
C ARG A 230 9.66 -2.76 -19.68
N TYR A 231 9.34 -1.50 -19.91
CA TYR A 231 10.31 -0.46 -20.21
C TYR A 231 11.32 -0.31 -19.05
N TRP A 232 10.83 -0.19 -17.82
CA TRP A 232 11.68 -0.08 -16.65
C TRP A 232 12.59 -1.28 -16.47
N ASN A 233 12.10 -2.52 -16.65
CA ASN A 233 12.91 -3.73 -16.56
C ASN A 233 14.05 -3.73 -17.57
N LYS A 234 13.76 -3.38 -18.84
CA LYS A 234 14.76 -3.31 -19.90
C LYS A 234 15.84 -2.27 -19.58
N GLU A 235 15.43 -1.07 -19.20
CA GLU A 235 16.35 0.03 -18.94
C GLU A 235 17.15 -0.19 -17.65
N LYS A 236 16.53 -0.74 -16.61
CA LYS A 236 17.23 -1.12 -15.39
C LYS A 236 18.30 -2.18 -15.65
N ALA A 237 17.97 -3.20 -16.43
CA ALA A 237 18.94 -4.26 -16.76
C ALA A 237 20.15 -3.69 -17.52
N ARG A 238 19.92 -2.81 -18.50
CA ARG A 238 20.98 -2.12 -19.25
C ARG A 238 21.91 -1.32 -18.32
N LEU A 239 21.32 -0.45 -17.47
CA LEU A 239 22.07 0.38 -16.53
C LEU A 239 22.79 -0.45 -15.45
N GLN A 240 22.18 -1.54 -15.02
CA GLN A 240 22.75 -2.42 -14.02
C GLN A 240 23.96 -3.18 -14.55
N SER A 241 23.93 -3.63 -15.83
CA SER A 241 25.08 -4.23 -16.52
C SER A 241 26.28 -3.27 -16.58
N ILE A 242 26.03 -1.98 -16.89
CA ILE A 242 27.08 -0.96 -16.91
C ILE A 242 27.64 -0.71 -15.49
N ALA A 243 26.76 -0.58 -14.50
CA ALA A 243 27.17 -0.34 -13.11
C ALA A 243 28.00 -1.51 -12.54
N MET A 244 27.62 -2.75 -12.86
CA MET A 244 28.36 -3.95 -12.41
C MET A 244 29.79 -4.01 -12.96
N LYS A 245 30.02 -3.56 -14.20
CA LYS A 245 31.38 -3.45 -14.78
C LYS A 245 32.27 -2.44 -14.01
N GLN A 246 31.66 -1.51 -13.29
CA GLN A 246 32.31 -0.52 -12.44
C GLN A 246 32.30 -0.92 -10.95
N GLY A 247 31.98 -2.18 -10.61
CA GLY A 247 31.88 -2.67 -9.23
C GLY A 247 30.70 -2.08 -8.42
N MET A 248 29.75 -1.38 -9.07
CA MET A 248 28.62 -0.73 -8.41
C MET A 248 27.35 -1.59 -8.54
N ARG A 249 26.61 -1.74 -7.44
CA ARG A 249 25.31 -2.45 -7.43
C ARG A 249 24.14 -1.57 -7.85
N THR A 250 24.24 -0.26 -7.65
CA THR A 250 23.19 0.72 -7.99
C THR A 250 23.82 2.08 -8.30
N THR A 251 23.14 2.87 -9.10
CA THR A 251 23.57 4.23 -9.49
C THR A 251 22.43 5.22 -9.31
N HIS A 252 22.72 6.52 -9.30
CA HIS A 252 21.72 7.58 -9.27
C HIS A 252 20.71 7.44 -10.44
N GLN A 253 21.20 7.05 -11.62
CA GLN A 253 20.33 6.85 -12.79
C GLN A 253 19.33 5.71 -12.59
N ILE A 254 19.77 4.57 -12.03
CA ILE A 254 18.87 3.42 -11.69
C ILE A 254 17.81 3.87 -10.69
N SER A 255 18.19 4.63 -9.67
CA SER A 255 17.25 5.17 -8.69
C SER A 255 16.24 6.11 -9.33
N LYS A 256 16.67 7.03 -10.20
CA LYS A 256 15.82 8.00 -10.91
C LYS A 256 14.73 7.30 -11.74
N ILE A 257 15.10 6.32 -12.56
CA ILE A 257 14.13 5.57 -13.37
C ILE A 257 13.18 4.75 -12.51
N THR A 258 13.66 4.22 -11.38
CA THR A 258 12.83 3.44 -10.43
C THR A 258 11.80 4.34 -9.74
N ILE A 259 12.18 5.52 -9.29
CA ILE A 259 11.27 6.52 -8.70
C ILE A 259 10.22 6.94 -9.73
N LYS A 260 10.63 7.26 -10.96
CA LYS A 260 9.71 7.63 -12.05
C LYS A 260 8.69 6.52 -12.29
N ARG A 261 9.15 5.27 -12.44
CA ARG A 261 8.27 4.10 -12.61
C ARG A 261 7.29 3.95 -11.44
N ASN A 262 7.75 4.04 -10.20
CA ASN A 262 6.90 3.87 -9.02
C ASN A 262 5.83 4.97 -8.92
N ASN A 263 6.18 6.19 -9.26
CA ASN A 263 5.23 7.30 -9.28
C ASN A 263 4.15 7.09 -10.35
N CYS A 264 4.52 6.70 -11.57
CA CYS A 264 3.55 6.38 -12.64
C CYS A 264 2.62 5.22 -12.27
N VAL A 265 3.15 4.16 -11.66
CA VAL A 265 2.35 3.02 -11.22
C VAL A 265 1.37 3.42 -10.12
N ASN A 266 1.83 4.18 -9.12
CA ASN A 266 0.98 4.65 -8.02
C ASN A 266 -0.10 5.61 -8.52
N ASP A 267 0.18 6.47 -9.49
CA ASP A 267 -0.81 7.38 -10.10
C ASP A 267 -1.92 6.57 -10.78
N ILE A 268 -1.56 5.60 -11.60
CA ILE A 268 -2.54 4.73 -12.27
C ILE A 268 -3.41 3.98 -11.26
N ILE A 269 -2.81 3.41 -10.21
CA ILE A 269 -3.54 2.70 -9.15
C ILE A 269 -4.54 3.61 -8.45
N LYS A 270 -4.13 4.82 -8.07
CA LYS A 270 -5.00 5.80 -7.40
C LYS A 270 -6.14 6.27 -8.31
N LYS A 271 -5.84 6.58 -9.57
CA LYS A 271 -6.85 6.98 -10.56
C LYS A 271 -7.84 5.84 -10.82
N THR A 272 -7.36 4.59 -10.91
CA THR A 272 -8.22 3.41 -11.06
C THR A 272 -9.18 3.26 -9.88
N ALA A 273 -8.65 3.32 -8.65
CA ALA A 273 -9.48 3.22 -7.44
C ALA A 273 -10.52 4.36 -7.40
N ARG A 274 -10.13 5.59 -7.72
CA ARG A 274 -11.04 6.75 -7.73
C ARG A 274 -12.13 6.60 -8.79
N TYR A 275 -11.77 6.13 -10.00
CA TYR A 275 -12.76 5.88 -11.06
C TYR A 275 -13.82 4.87 -10.63
N ILE A 276 -13.40 3.74 -10.05
CA ILE A 276 -14.31 2.70 -9.58
C ILE A 276 -15.26 3.25 -8.51
N ILE A 277 -14.72 3.99 -7.53
CA ILE A 277 -15.56 4.54 -6.45
C ILE A 277 -16.48 5.67 -6.94
N ASN A 278 -16.03 6.53 -7.86
CA ASN A 278 -16.92 7.54 -8.45
C ASN A 278 -18.09 6.86 -9.19
N ASN A 279 -17.83 5.77 -9.89
CA ASN A 279 -18.88 4.97 -10.53
C ASN A 279 -19.81 4.34 -9.48
N CYS A 280 -19.29 3.85 -8.35
CA CYS A 280 -20.13 3.36 -7.26
C CYS A 280 -21.06 4.47 -6.71
N ILE A 281 -20.54 5.68 -6.53
CA ILE A 281 -21.32 6.82 -6.04
C ILE A 281 -22.41 7.22 -7.06
N GLU A 282 -22.07 7.31 -8.34
CA GLU A 282 -22.97 7.67 -9.42
C GLU A 282 -24.17 6.71 -9.54
N HIS A 283 -23.94 5.41 -9.36
CA HIS A 283 -24.97 4.35 -9.43
C HIS A 283 -25.48 3.90 -8.05
N GLN A 284 -25.21 4.68 -6.99
CA GLN A 284 -25.63 4.38 -5.62
C GLN A 284 -25.27 2.96 -5.15
N ILE A 285 -24.12 2.44 -5.57
CA ILE A 285 -23.63 1.12 -5.19
C ILE A 285 -23.17 1.17 -3.73
N GLY A 286 -23.84 0.39 -2.88
CA GLY A 286 -23.57 0.34 -1.44
C GLY A 286 -22.69 -0.82 -1.01
N THR A 287 -22.47 -1.82 -1.89
CA THR A 287 -21.61 -2.97 -1.59
C THR A 287 -20.58 -3.21 -2.69
N LEU A 288 -19.30 -3.22 -2.33
CA LEU A 288 -18.17 -3.53 -3.22
C LEU A 288 -17.51 -4.85 -2.81
N ILE A 289 -17.57 -5.86 -3.68
CA ILE A 289 -17.01 -7.19 -3.44
C ILE A 289 -15.77 -7.37 -4.30
N ILE A 290 -14.63 -7.75 -3.69
CA ILE A 290 -13.38 -7.96 -4.41
C ILE A 290 -12.92 -9.41 -4.28
N GLY A 291 -12.65 -10.04 -5.41
CA GLY A 291 -12.01 -11.36 -5.47
C GLY A 291 -10.63 -11.34 -4.82
N TYR A 292 -10.37 -12.29 -3.93
CA TYR A 292 -9.11 -12.39 -3.23
C TYR A 292 -8.74 -13.83 -2.90
N ASN A 293 -7.53 -14.22 -3.27
CA ASN A 293 -6.90 -15.45 -2.80
C ASN A 293 -5.75 -15.14 -1.86
N LYS A 294 -5.84 -15.64 -0.63
CA LYS A 294 -4.75 -15.56 0.35
C LYS A 294 -3.55 -16.33 -0.20
N ASP A 295 -2.36 -15.73 -0.14
CA ASP A 295 -1.09 -16.32 -0.60
C ASP A 295 -0.95 -16.58 -2.11
N PHE A 296 -1.89 -16.13 -2.96
CA PHE A 296 -1.83 -16.33 -4.41
C PHE A 296 -0.48 -15.89 -5.02
N LYS A 297 0.14 -14.82 -4.52
CA LYS A 297 1.46 -14.37 -5.01
C LYS A 297 2.64 -15.23 -4.59
N ARG A 298 2.52 -16.06 -3.53
CA ARG A 298 3.64 -16.85 -2.99
C ARG A 298 3.88 -18.12 -3.80
N TYR A 299 2.85 -18.70 -4.39
CA TYR A 299 2.89 -20.01 -5.06
C TYR A 299 2.56 -19.96 -6.54
N VAL A 300 2.43 -18.76 -7.12
CA VAL A 300 2.10 -18.61 -8.55
C VAL A 300 3.28 -19.01 -9.42
N ASN A 301 3.10 -20.04 -10.22
CA ASN A 301 4.00 -20.43 -11.29
C ASN A 301 3.25 -20.40 -12.64
N ILE A 302 3.07 -19.20 -13.20
CA ILE A 302 2.43 -18.96 -14.50
C ILE A 302 3.44 -18.64 -15.60
N GLY A 303 4.69 -19.08 -15.39
CA GLY A 303 5.83 -18.83 -16.28
C GLY A 303 6.57 -17.53 -15.98
N LYS A 304 7.88 -17.49 -16.29
CA LYS A 304 8.82 -16.41 -15.90
C LYS A 304 8.33 -14.99 -16.23
N ILE A 305 7.83 -14.78 -17.44
CA ILE A 305 7.36 -13.44 -17.90
C ILE A 305 6.07 -13.03 -17.20
N ASN A 306 5.13 -13.98 -17.04
CA ASN A 306 3.86 -13.69 -16.38
C ASN A 306 4.05 -13.46 -14.89
N ASN A 307 4.91 -14.26 -14.22
CA ASN A 307 5.26 -14.05 -12.82
C ASN A 307 5.87 -12.67 -12.59
N GLN A 308 6.80 -12.24 -13.46
CA GLN A 308 7.40 -10.90 -13.36
C GLN A 308 6.37 -9.80 -13.49
N ASN A 309 5.48 -9.89 -14.48
CA ASN A 309 4.40 -8.91 -14.67
C ASN A 309 3.44 -8.88 -13.47
N PHE A 310 3.07 -10.05 -12.96
CA PHE A 310 2.13 -10.17 -11.85
C PHE A 310 2.69 -9.61 -10.52
N VAL A 311 3.94 -9.97 -10.19
CA VAL A 311 4.60 -9.51 -8.95
C VAL A 311 4.80 -7.98 -8.95
N GLN A 312 5.02 -7.37 -10.13
CA GLN A 312 5.32 -5.95 -10.24
C GLN A 312 4.09 -5.04 -10.23
N ILE A 313 2.87 -5.58 -10.34
CA ILE A 313 1.63 -4.79 -10.21
C ILE A 313 1.20 -4.84 -8.73
N PRO A 314 1.11 -3.68 -8.06
CA PRO A 314 0.78 -3.64 -6.63
C PRO A 314 -0.74 -3.76 -6.40
N LEU A 315 -1.33 -4.93 -6.69
CA LEU A 315 -2.77 -5.18 -6.48
C LEU A 315 -3.20 -4.98 -5.02
N SER A 316 -2.32 -5.26 -4.05
CA SER A 316 -2.57 -4.97 -2.64
C SER A 316 -2.77 -3.46 -2.39
N ASN A 317 -2.02 -2.60 -3.08
CA ASN A 317 -2.20 -1.15 -2.95
C ASN A 317 -3.55 -0.72 -3.55
N LEU A 318 -3.98 -1.34 -4.66
CA LEU A 318 -5.30 -1.06 -5.24
C LEU A 318 -6.41 -1.44 -4.25
N ARG A 319 -6.35 -2.64 -3.65
CA ARG A 319 -7.31 -3.06 -2.63
C ARG A 319 -7.34 -2.11 -1.43
N GLN A 320 -6.18 -1.74 -0.90
CA GLN A 320 -6.09 -0.78 0.22
C GLN A 320 -6.70 0.58 -0.14
N GLN A 321 -6.47 1.08 -1.37
CA GLN A 321 -7.08 2.33 -1.84
C GLN A 321 -8.60 2.21 -1.96
N LEU A 322 -9.11 1.11 -2.52
CA LEU A 322 -10.54 0.84 -2.62
C LEU A 322 -11.16 0.71 -1.22
N GLN A 323 -10.56 -0.05 -0.32
CA GLN A 323 -11.01 -0.19 1.06
C GLN A 323 -11.11 1.15 1.80
N PHE A 324 -10.08 2.01 1.65
CA PHE A 324 -10.09 3.34 2.24
C PHE A 324 -11.20 4.21 1.66
N LEU A 325 -11.37 4.22 0.33
CA LEU A 325 -12.38 5.02 -0.33
C LEU A 325 -13.81 4.50 -0.04
N CYS A 326 -14.01 3.18 0.03
CA CYS A 326 -15.29 2.60 0.45
C CYS A 326 -15.67 3.07 1.85
N TRP A 327 -14.74 3.03 2.79
CA TRP A 327 -14.97 3.56 4.13
C TRP A 327 -15.29 5.06 4.10
N THR A 328 -14.60 5.86 3.26
CA THR A 328 -14.84 7.30 3.13
C THR A 328 -16.27 7.59 2.70
N TYR A 329 -16.81 6.84 1.74
CA TYR A 329 -18.12 7.08 1.11
C TYR A 329 -19.23 6.16 1.61
N ASN A 330 -19.04 5.53 2.77
CA ASN A 330 -20.01 4.63 3.40
C ASN A 330 -20.44 3.44 2.53
N ILE A 331 -19.52 2.91 1.72
CA ILE A 331 -19.71 1.71 0.89
C ILE A 331 -19.16 0.50 1.67
N GLU A 332 -19.93 -0.58 1.76
CA GLU A 332 -19.47 -1.83 2.35
C GLU A 332 -18.37 -2.45 1.48
N TYR A 333 -17.23 -2.82 2.07
CA TYR A 333 -16.10 -3.46 1.38
C TYR A 333 -15.95 -4.91 1.83
N ILE A 334 -16.06 -5.86 0.90
CA ILE A 334 -15.99 -7.30 1.19
C ILE A 334 -14.87 -7.93 0.35
N GLU A 335 -13.98 -8.72 0.97
CA GLU A 335 -13.02 -9.58 0.27
C GLU A 335 -13.59 -11.01 0.20
N GLN A 336 -13.84 -11.50 -1.01
CA GLN A 336 -14.39 -12.82 -1.27
C GLN A 336 -13.34 -13.76 -1.86
N GLU A 337 -13.27 -14.97 -1.32
CA GLU A 337 -12.42 -16.03 -1.88
C GLU A 337 -12.92 -16.40 -3.31
N GLU A 338 -11.98 -16.43 -4.28
CA GLU A 338 -12.29 -16.50 -5.73
C GLU A 338 -12.04 -17.86 -6.39
N SER A 339 -11.78 -18.94 -5.64
CA SER A 339 -11.56 -20.25 -6.23
C SER A 339 -12.75 -20.71 -7.06
N TYR A 340 -12.44 -21.31 -8.22
CA TYR A 340 -13.39 -21.82 -9.21
C TYR A 340 -14.24 -20.77 -9.95
N THR A 341 -14.22 -19.50 -9.59
CA THR A 341 -15.06 -18.45 -10.23
C THR A 341 -14.76 -18.27 -11.73
N SER A 342 -13.54 -18.49 -12.18
CA SER A 342 -13.15 -18.43 -13.59
C SER A 342 -13.51 -19.68 -14.40
N LYS A 343 -13.86 -20.80 -13.72
CA LYS A 343 -14.23 -22.07 -14.35
C LYS A 343 -15.73 -22.28 -14.41
N SER A 344 -16.46 -21.86 -13.38
CA SER A 344 -17.92 -21.99 -13.28
C SER A 344 -18.59 -21.05 -14.27
N SER A 345 -19.69 -21.50 -14.88
CA SER A 345 -20.53 -20.65 -15.71
C SER A 345 -21.48 -19.83 -14.84
N PHE A 346 -21.40 -18.50 -14.94
CA PHE A 346 -22.34 -17.62 -14.28
C PHE A 346 -23.74 -17.72 -14.92
N LEU A 347 -23.81 -17.73 -16.25
CA LEU A 347 -25.05 -17.78 -17.00
C LEU A 347 -25.84 -19.09 -16.84
N ASP A 348 -25.14 -20.19 -16.56
CA ASP A 348 -25.76 -21.51 -16.33
C ASP A 348 -25.99 -21.78 -14.82
N ASN A 349 -25.68 -20.80 -14.00
CA ASN A 349 -25.84 -20.92 -12.53
C ASN A 349 -25.09 -22.10 -11.91
N ASP A 350 -23.90 -22.41 -12.42
CA ASP A 350 -23.06 -23.52 -11.92
C ASP A 350 -22.79 -23.37 -10.42
N ILE A 351 -22.63 -24.49 -9.73
CA ILE A 351 -22.19 -24.53 -8.34
C ILE A 351 -20.80 -23.88 -8.22
N LEU A 352 -20.60 -23.06 -7.20
CA LEU A 352 -19.33 -22.44 -6.83
C LEU A 352 -18.73 -23.16 -5.62
N PRO A 353 -17.84 -24.14 -5.82
CA PRO A 353 -17.27 -24.90 -4.71
C PRO A 353 -16.39 -24.04 -3.80
N GLU A 354 -16.34 -24.39 -2.52
CA GLU A 354 -15.33 -23.86 -1.60
C GLU A 354 -13.98 -24.55 -1.83
N TYR A 355 -12.90 -23.80 -1.70
CA TYR A 355 -11.56 -24.36 -1.77
C TYR A 355 -11.24 -25.16 -0.50
N LYS A 356 -10.90 -26.45 -0.67
CA LYS A 356 -10.35 -27.31 0.38
C LYS A 356 -8.99 -27.80 -0.06
N ALA A 357 -7.95 -27.54 0.74
CA ALA A 357 -6.55 -27.84 0.36
C ALA A 357 -6.31 -29.35 0.09
N GLU A 358 -7.08 -30.22 0.74
CA GLU A 358 -6.92 -31.68 0.65
C GLU A 358 -7.91 -32.35 -0.34
N GLN A 359 -8.86 -31.60 -0.87
CA GLN A 359 -9.90 -32.16 -1.72
C GLN A 359 -10.14 -31.31 -2.97
N GLN A 360 -9.66 -31.81 -4.11
CA GLN A 360 -9.92 -31.17 -5.40
C GLN A 360 -11.39 -31.41 -5.80
N TYR A 361 -12.08 -30.35 -6.23
CA TYR A 361 -13.42 -30.49 -6.81
C TYR A 361 -13.36 -31.26 -8.14
N LEU A 362 -14.05 -32.39 -8.22
CA LEU A 362 -14.10 -33.28 -9.37
C LEU A 362 -15.33 -33.08 -10.27
N GLY A 363 -16.24 -32.17 -9.90
CA GLY A 363 -17.44 -31.87 -10.68
C GLY A 363 -17.13 -31.20 -12.02
N LYS A 364 -18.06 -31.34 -12.97
CA LYS A 364 -17.98 -30.70 -14.29
C LYS A 364 -18.74 -29.38 -14.23
N PHE A 365 -18.22 -28.37 -14.94
CA PHE A 365 -18.89 -27.09 -15.15
C PHE A 365 -19.63 -27.11 -16.50
N SER A 366 -20.77 -26.43 -16.57
CA SER A 366 -21.67 -26.44 -17.72
C SER A 366 -21.08 -25.73 -18.94
N GLY A 367 -20.38 -24.63 -18.69
CA GLY A 367 -19.74 -23.84 -19.75
C GLY A 367 -18.25 -24.15 -19.91
N LYS A 368 -17.62 -23.53 -20.90
CA LYS A 368 -16.19 -23.69 -21.21
C LYS A 368 -15.55 -22.40 -21.67
N ARG A 369 -14.29 -22.22 -21.35
CA ARG A 369 -13.46 -21.15 -21.92
C ARG A 369 -13.05 -21.52 -23.35
N ILE A 370 -13.53 -20.77 -24.38
CA ILE A 370 -13.20 -21.05 -25.79
C ILE A 370 -11.76 -20.61 -26.06
N HIS A 371 -11.44 -19.39 -25.70
CA HIS A 371 -10.09 -18.82 -25.79
C HIS A 371 -9.88 -17.75 -24.72
N ARG A 372 -8.70 -17.17 -24.70
CA ARG A 372 -8.39 -16.11 -23.75
C ARG A 372 -9.35 -14.93 -23.91
N GLY A 373 -10.08 -14.60 -22.85
CA GLY A 373 -11.04 -13.48 -22.81
C GLY A 373 -12.46 -13.84 -23.22
N LEU A 374 -12.75 -15.09 -23.69
CA LEU A 374 -14.08 -15.50 -24.07
C LEU A 374 -14.49 -16.83 -23.43
N TYR A 375 -15.67 -16.83 -22.83
CA TYR A 375 -16.30 -17.98 -22.18
C TYR A 375 -17.65 -18.25 -22.84
N GLN A 376 -18.01 -19.50 -23.03
CA GLN A 376 -19.27 -19.96 -23.60
C GLN A 376 -20.04 -20.76 -22.57
N SER A 377 -21.28 -20.37 -22.34
CA SER A 377 -22.25 -21.11 -21.51
C SER A 377 -22.75 -22.38 -22.22
N LYS A 378 -23.49 -23.22 -21.51
CA LYS A 378 -24.05 -24.48 -22.02
C LYS A 378 -24.96 -24.26 -23.25
N ASN A 379 -25.75 -23.20 -23.23
CA ASN A 379 -26.67 -22.84 -24.33
C ASN A 379 -26.00 -22.11 -25.48
N GLY A 380 -24.68 -21.94 -25.48
CA GLY A 380 -23.93 -21.27 -26.54
C GLY A 380 -23.75 -19.76 -26.36
N THR A 381 -24.36 -19.13 -25.37
CA THR A 381 -24.22 -17.70 -25.10
C THR A 381 -22.77 -17.35 -24.76
N LEU A 382 -22.27 -16.26 -25.36
CA LEU A 382 -20.91 -15.79 -25.16
C LEU A 382 -20.85 -14.71 -24.10
N ILE A 383 -19.87 -14.82 -23.20
CA ILE A 383 -19.56 -13.83 -22.17
C ILE A 383 -18.05 -13.60 -22.11
N ASN A 384 -17.61 -12.39 -21.81
CA ASN A 384 -16.20 -12.15 -21.52
C ASN A 384 -15.77 -12.98 -20.32
N ALA A 385 -14.62 -13.68 -20.41
CA ALA A 385 -14.20 -14.63 -19.38
C ALA A 385 -13.90 -13.96 -18.03
N ASP A 386 -13.41 -12.72 -18.02
CA ASP A 386 -13.13 -11.99 -16.79
C ASP A 386 -14.43 -11.38 -16.21
N VAL A 387 -15.41 -11.02 -17.05
CA VAL A 387 -16.78 -10.67 -16.63
C VAL A 387 -17.47 -11.87 -15.97
N ASN A 388 -17.35 -13.08 -16.57
CA ASN A 388 -17.87 -14.31 -15.96
C ASN A 388 -17.24 -14.56 -14.57
N GLY A 389 -15.93 -14.40 -14.44
CA GLY A 389 -15.22 -14.54 -13.17
C GLY A 389 -15.69 -13.53 -12.12
N SER A 390 -15.78 -12.26 -12.49
CA SER A 390 -16.25 -11.19 -11.62
C SER A 390 -17.70 -11.38 -11.17
N ALA A 391 -18.60 -11.76 -12.08
CA ALA A 391 -20.00 -12.06 -11.76
C ALA A 391 -20.11 -13.24 -10.77
N ASN A 392 -19.29 -14.29 -10.94
CA ASN A 392 -19.23 -15.42 -10.02
C ASN A 392 -18.67 -15.03 -8.63
N ILE A 393 -17.74 -14.07 -8.55
CA ILE A 393 -17.28 -13.50 -7.26
C ILE A 393 -18.46 -12.85 -6.54
N GLY A 394 -19.25 -12.04 -7.24
CA GLY A 394 -20.47 -11.42 -6.70
C GLY A 394 -21.45 -12.46 -6.17
N ARG A 395 -21.80 -13.47 -6.99
CA ARG A 395 -22.73 -14.55 -6.63
C ARG A 395 -22.22 -15.42 -5.48
N LYS A 396 -20.92 -15.67 -5.40
CA LYS A 396 -20.30 -16.44 -4.31
C LYS A 396 -20.44 -15.73 -2.96
N CYS A 397 -20.43 -14.41 -2.95
CA CYS A 397 -20.60 -13.59 -1.75
C CYS A 397 -22.08 -13.34 -1.41
N LYS A 398 -22.88 -12.98 -2.41
CA LYS A 398 -24.31 -12.66 -2.30
C LYS A 398 -25.08 -13.53 -3.28
N GLN A 399 -25.79 -14.54 -2.80
CA GLN A 399 -26.51 -15.51 -3.63
C GLN A 399 -27.52 -14.86 -4.59
N ASN A 400 -28.11 -13.74 -4.19
CA ASN A 400 -29.07 -12.97 -4.98
C ASN A 400 -28.43 -12.03 -6.00
N PHE A 401 -27.10 -12.05 -6.15
CA PHE A 401 -26.43 -11.23 -7.15
C PHE A 401 -26.75 -11.73 -8.56
N CYS A 402 -27.47 -10.92 -9.33
CA CYS A 402 -27.84 -11.19 -10.73
C CYS A 402 -27.53 -9.99 -11.62
N ILE A 403 -27.44 -10.22 -12.94
CA ILE A 403 -27.18 -9.22 -13.97
C ILE A 403 -28.19 -9.37 -15.12
N GLU A 404 -29.41 -9.79 -14.83
CA GLU A 404 -30.44 -10.22 -15.81
C GLU A 404 -30.89 -9.11 -16.75
N GLU A 405 -30.83 -7.84 -16.34
CA GLU A 405 -31.27 -6.70 -17.14
C GLU A 405 -30.21 -6.20 -18.14
N LEU A 406 -29.00 -6.75 -18.11
CA LEU A 406 -27.92 -6.31 -19.00
C LEU A 406 -28.02 -7.00 -20.36
N SER A 407 -28.01 -6.21 -21.45
CA SER A 407 -28.04 -6.76 -22.81
C SER A 407 -26.88 -7.74 -23.05
N SER A 408 -27.18 -8.90 -23.66
CA SER A 408 -26.20 -9.99 -23.87
C SER A 408 -24.92 -9.56 -24.61
N GLY A 409 -24.99 -8.57 -25.49
CA GLY A 409 -23.84 -8.05 -26.22
C GLY A 409 -22.80 -7.35 -25.33
N LEU A 410 -23.22 -6.67 -24.28
CA LEU A 410 -22.31 -5.99 -23.33
C LEU A 410 -21.56 -6.96 -22.41
N LEU A 411 -22.14 -8.13 -22.14
CA LEU A 411 -21.45 -9.19 -21.37
C LEU A 411 -20.27 -9.78 -22.15
N ALA A 412 -20.37 -9.89 -23.46
CA ALA A 412 -19.30 -10.39 -24.32
C ALA A 412 -18.21 -9.33 -24.60
N SER A 413 -18.62 -8.06 -24.72
CA SER A 413 -17.74 -6.92 -25.07
C SER A 413 -17.87 -5.76 -24.06
N PRO A 414 -17.38 -5.93 -22.82
CA PRO A 414 -17.47 -4.91 -21.78
C PRO A 414 -16.70 -3.65 -22.15
N LYS A 415 -17.19 -2.48 -21.71
CA LYS A 415 -16.53 -1.18 -21.91
C LYS A 415 -15.12 -1.20 -21.31
N ARG A 416 -14.13 -0.77 -22.10
CA ARG A 416 -12.73 -0.73 -21.65
C ARG A 416 -12.31 0.70 -21.33
N ILE A 417 -11.96 0.93 -20.05
CA ILE A 417 -11.54 2.24 -19.52
C ILE A 417 -10.02 2.29 -19.47
N ARG A 418 -9.47 3.34 -20.08
CA ARG A 418 -8.04 3.65 -20.02
C ARG A 418 -7.82 4.83 -19.11
N VAL A 419 -7.08 4.61 -18.02
CA VAL A 419 -6.65 5.68 -17.13
C VAL A 419 -5.40 6.34 -17.73
N VAL A 420 -5.48 7.66 -17.97
CA VAL A 420 -4.40 8.45 -18.57
C VAL A 420 -3.58 9.17 -17.50
#